data_2c6afa0ff6d2b277d1ae13867f24e496
#
_entry.id   2c6afa0ff6d2b277d1ae13867f24e496
#
_cell.length_a   1.000
_cell.length_b   1.000
_cell.length_c   1.000
_cell.angle_alpha   90.00
_cell.angle_beta   90.00
_cell.angle_gamma   90.00
#
_symmetry.space_group_name_H-M   'P 1'
#
loop_
_entity.id
_entity.type
_entity.pdbx_description
1 polymer ?
#
loop_
_entity_poly.entity_id
_entity_poly.type
_entity_poly.pdbx_seq_one_letter_code
_entity_poly.pdbx_strand_id
1 'polypeptide(L)'
;TFTEDRLKDVLEKGQAEILMDGLDEMNPVETKFFQRKLTELCHHYSNNQVVISSRQCSAISGIREFVQMYIHPLNEDQAETLIDKLLARVEDKSAKDIIQSFIGGSRGYVRKNGFMATNPMLLTIMVNNYEQLRDFNGDRIRFYDLMYKALIRGHDEEKESFDRFFHSVGSGREFTTVFREFCSLAYMDGVYQFDQRSFEKYFKMLKTSKGLQNPSIFDVDRFEQDVCATACMMYEQESGIFYIDPGFQDYFFAEYFYFADTDLTKDMGSQLLNRKIDSFRSLDALMMLYKMSRDKVDVCILLPYLDTIFKGKSDKEAFLRFLHYGFGNV
;
A
#
# COMPACT_ATOMS: atom_id res chain seq x y z
N THR A 1 24.10 -38.10 10.64
CA THR A 1 22.75 -37.96 10.08
C THR A 1 21.78 -37.72 11.25
N PHE A 2 20.96 -36.68 11.16
CA PHE A 2 19.96 -36.38 12.18
C PHE A 2 18.78 -37.35 11.99
N THR A 3 18.48 -38.17 12.98
CA THR A 3 17.41 -39.19 12.93
C THR A 3 16.20 -38.73 13.69
N GLU A 4 15.03 -39.28 13.40
CA GLU A 4 13.76 -38.96 14.09
C GLU A 4 13.87 -39.26 15.60
N ASP A 5 14.51 -40.35 15.99
CA ASP A 5 14.70 -40.70 17.41
C ASP A 5 15.57 -39.67 18.15
N ARG A 6 16.59 -39.13 17.48
CA ARG A 6 17.43 -38.06 18.04
C ARG A 6 16.66 -36.76 18.17
N LEU A 7 15.78 -36.46 17.22
CA LEU A 7 14.91 -35.28 17.31
C LEU A 7 13.97 -35.39 18.51
N LYS A 8 13.32 -36.54 18.68
CA LYS A 8 12.45 -36.80 19.84
C LYS A 8 13.20 -36.65 21.16
N ASP A 9 14.40 -37.22 21.27
CA ASP A 9 15.23 -37.14 22.48
C ASP A 9 15.57 -35.65 22.80
N VAL A 10 15.89 -34.83 21.81
CA VAL A 10 16.18 -33.40 21.99
C VAL A 10 14.92 -32.65 22.43
N LEU A 11 13.77 -32.91 21.82
CA LEU A 11 12.49 -32.31 22.20
C LEU A 11 12.03 -32.68 23.60
N GLU A 12 12.15 -33.97 23.97
CA GLU A 12 11.81 -34.49 25.32
C GLU A 12 12.68 -33.85 26.40
N LYS A 13 13.94 -33.58 26.09
CA LYS A 13 14.89 -32.94 27.00
C LYS A 13 14.72 -31.42 27.10
N GLY A 14 13.86 -30.81 26.30
CA GLY A 14 13.68 -29.37 26.26
C GLY A 14 14.92 -28.61 25.77
N GLN A 15 15.65 -29.18 24.84
CA GLN A 15 16.90 -28.63 24.31
C GLN A 15 16.76 -28.06 22.89
N ALA A 16 15.53 -27.90 22.40
CA ALA A 16 15.27 -27.37 21.09
C ALA A 16 14.80 -25.90 21.16
N GLU A 17 15.29 -25.12 20.23
CA GLU A 17 14.71 -23.83 19.83
C GLU A 17 14.11 -24.02 18.44
N ILE A 18 12.80 -23.83 18.32
CA ILE A 18 12.04 -24.07 17.10
C ILE A 18 11.66 -22.72 16.52
N LEU A 19 12.18 -22.41 15.34
CA LEU A 19 11.91 -21.17 14.62
C LEU A 19 11.03 -21.49 13.40
N MET A 20 9.89 -20.85 13.30
CA MET A 20 8.95 -20.99 12.19
C MET A 20 8.68 -19.63 11.59
N ASP A 21 8.81 -19.52 10.27
CA ASP A 21 8.61 -18.26 9.54
C ASP A 21 7.42 -18.37 8.59
N GLY A 22 6.64 -17.29 8.46
CA GLY A 22 5.62 -17.17 7.44
C GLY A 22 4.28 -17.86 7.74
N LEU A 23 3.77 -17.80 8.97
CA LEU A 23 2.46 -18.40 9.30
C LEU A 23 1.31 -17.85 8.43
N ASP A 24 1.40 -16.60 7.99
CA ASP A 24 0.43 -15.91 7.12
C ASP A 24 0.43 -16.43 5.67
N GLU A 25 1.46 -17.16 5.24
CA GLU A 25 1.58 -17.70 3.89
C GLU A 25 0.77 -19.00 3.70
N MET A 26 0.23 -19.54 4.77
CA MET A 26 -0.58 -20.78 4.73
C MET A 26 -2.02 -20.49 4.32
N ASN A 27 -2.63 -21.41 3.58
CA ASN A 27 -4.06 -21.28 3.28
C ASN A 27 -4.93 -21.52 4.55
N PRO A 28 -6.18 -21.01 4.60
CA PRO A 28 -7.02 -21.04 5.82
C PRO A 28 -7.30 -22.45 6.37
N VAL A 29 -7.33 -23.48 5.50
CA VAL A 29 -7.58 -24.87 5.94
C VAL A 29 -6.32 -25.45 6.61
N GLU A 30 -5.17 -25.23 5.98
CA GLU A 30 -3.87 -25.65 6.52
C GLU A 30 -3.53 -24.89 7.79
N THR A 31 -3.86 -23.61 7.88
CA THR A 31 -3.63 -22.79 9.08
C THR A 31 -4.33 -23.37 10.30
N LYS A 32 -5.61 -23.77 10.22
CA LYS A 32 -6.35 -24.40 11.33
C LYS A 32 -5.76 -25.73 11.74
N PHE A 33 -5.35 -26.54 10.77
CA PHE A 33 -4.69 -27.81 11.04
C PHE A 33 -3.34 -27.59 11.72
N PHE A 34 -2.55 -26.66 11.22
CA PHE A 34 -1.25 -26.30 11.77
C PHE A 34 -1.36 -25.76 13.20
N GLN A 35 -2.27 -24.83 13.47
CA GLN A 35 -2.52 -24.28 14.80
C GLN A 35 -2.79 -25.40 15.83
N ARG A 36 -3.64 -26.36 15.48
CA ARG A 36 -3.92 -27.50 16.35
C ARG A 36 -2.66 -28.34 16.60
N LYS A 37 -1.89 -28.61 15.54
CA LYS A 37 -0.66 -29.41 15.67
C LYS A 37 0.43 -28.68 16.46
N LEU A 38 0.49 -27.37 16.31
CA LEU A 38 1.39 -26.51 17.06
C LEU A 38 1.04 -26.51 18.55
N THR A 39 -0.23 -26.36 18.88
CA THR A 39 -0.72 -26.48 20.28
C THR A 39 -0.40 -27.86 20.87
N GLU A 40 -0.66 -28.94 20.14
CA GLU A 40 -0.28 -30.30 20.56
C GLU A 40 1.24 -30.43 20.84
N LEU A 41 2.08 -29.87 19.94
CA LEU A 41 3.54 -29.85 20.07
C LEU A 41 3.99 -29.07 21.31
N CYS A 42 3.46 -27.88 21.53
CA CYS A 42 3.80 -27.02 22.67
C CYS A 42 3.40 -27.67 24.01
N HIS A 43 2.25 -28.36 24.06
CA HIS A 43 1.82 -29.07 25.25
C HIS A 43 2.67 -30.32 25.52
N HIS A 44 3.00 -31.08 24.48
CA HIS A 44 3.78 -32.31 24.63
C HIS A 44 5.24 -32.06 24.99
N TYR A 45 5.83 -30.99 24.42
CA TYR A 45 7.22 -30.62 24.57
C TYR A 45 7.38 -29.21 25.20
N SER A 46 6.71 -28.97 26.31
CA SER A 46 6.54 -27.65 26.93
C SER A 46 7.83 -26.96 27.39
N ASN A 47 8.94 -27.70 27.50
CA ASN A 47 10.23 -27.14 27.91
C ASN A 47 11.06 -26.58 26.76
N ASN A 48 10.57 -26.65 25.52
CA ASN A 48 11.26 -26.09 24.37
C ASN A 48 10.78 -24.66 24.08
N GLN A 49 11.64 -23.87 23.45
CA GLN A 49 11.29 -22.55 23.00
C GLN A 49 10.77 -22.60 21.55
N VAL A 50 9.60 -22.00 21.30
CA VAL A 50 9.02 -21.91 19.97
C VAL A 50 8.81 -20.43 19.64
N VAL A 51 9.36 -19.99 18.52
CA VAL A 51 9.21 -18.63 17.99
C VAL A 51 8.59 -18.73 16.60
N ILE A 52 7.53 -17.95 16.35
CA ILE A 52 6.84 -17.93 15.07
C ILE A 52 6.79 -16.49 14.58
N SER A 53 7.23 -16.27 13.35
CA SER A 53 7.01 -15.00 12.67
C SER A 53 5.77 -15.07 11.77
N SER A 54 5.06 -13.98 11.69
CA SER A 54 3.90 -13.82 10.81
C SER A 54 3.62 -12.34 10.60
N ARG A 55 3.03 -12.00 9.47
CA ARG A 55 2.35 -10.72 9.36
C ARG A 55 1.12 -10.73 10.29
N GLN A 56 0.64 -9.53 10.64
CA GLN A 56 -0.58 -9.42 11.43
C GLN A 56 -1.75 -9.95 10.59
N CYS A 57 -2.35 -11.04 11.03
CA CYS A 57 -3.48 -11.68 10.37
C CYS A 57 -4.37 -12.37 11.41
N SER A 58 -5.63 -12.64 11.04
CA SER A 58 -6.61 -13.31 11.90
C SER A 58 -6.17 -14.70 12.36
N ALA A 59 -5.22 -15.33 11.65
CA ALA A 59 -4.65 -16.63 12.00
C ALA A 59 -3.88 -16.61 13.32
N ILE A 60 -3.31 -15.47 13.73
CA ILE A 60 -2.52 -15.35 14.96
C ILE A 60 -3.41 -15.28 16.21
N SER A 61 -4.57 -14.63 16.11
CA SER A 61 -5.47 -14.36 17.23
C SER A 61 -6.06 -15.60 17.89
N GLY A 62 -5.92 -16.78 17.27
CA GLY A 62 -6.41 -18.08 17.80
C GLY A 62 -5.42 -18.86 18.64
N ILE A 63 -4.15 -18.45 18.74
CA ILE A 63 -3.09 -19.22 19.41
C ILE A 63 -2.83 -18.61 20.80
N ARG A 64 -3.52 -19.14 21.81
CA ARG A 64 -3.47 -18.59 23.19
C ARG A 64 -2.17 -18.89 23.95
N GLU A 65 -1.42 -19.89 23.50
CA GLU A 65 -0.20 -20.38 24.13
C GLU A 65 1.01 -19.47 23.88
N PHE A 66 0.90 -18.53 22.95
CA PHE A 66 1.99 -17.64 22.55
C PHE A 66 1.82 -16.22 23.11
N VAL A 67 2.95 -15.66 23.52
CA VAL A 67 3.05 -14.21 23.77
C VAL A 67 3.25 -13.50 22.44
N GLN A 68 2.31 -12.62 22.11
CA GLN A 68 2.39 -11.87 20.88
C GLN A 68 3.28 -10.63 21.08
N MET A 69 4.26 -10.47 20.20
CA MET A 69 5.16 -9.32 20.16
C MET A 69 5.11 -8.66 18.79
N TYR A 70 5.23 -7.33 18.78
CA TYR A 70 5.22 -6.54 17.55
C TYR A 70 6.60 -5.97 17.27
N ILE A 71 7.05 -6.10 16.02
CA ILE A 71 8.26 -5.45 15.55
C ILE A 71 7.93 -3.98 15.28
N HIS A 72 8.61 -3.08 15.99
CA HIS A 72 8.46 -1.65 15.74
C HIS A 72 9.09 -1.22 14.41
N PRO A 73 8.50 -0.20 13.74
CA PRO A 73 9.15 0.46 12.61
C PRO A 73 10.55 0.95 12.99
N LEU A 74 11.43 1.09 11.99
CA LEU A 74 12.76 1.64 12.20
C LEU A 74 12.68 3.08 12.71
N ASN A 75 13.53 3.44 13.67
CA ASN A 75 13.80 4.83 13.96
C ASN A 75 14.81 5.44 12.96
N GLU A 76 15.06 6.76 13.04
CA GLU A 76 15.95 7.45 12.10
C GLU A 76 17.37 6.85 12.07
N ASP A 77 17.97 6.59 13.24
CA ASP A 77 19.33 6.01 13.35
C ASP A 77 19.39 4.60 12.75
N GLN A 78 18.34 3.79 12.97
CA GLN A 78 18.24 2.44 12.40
C GLN A 78 18.05 2.49 10.88
N ALA A 79 17.27 3.43 10.39
CA ALA A 79 17.07 3.65 8.96
C ALA A 79 18.39 4.06 8.28
N GLU A 80 19.12 5.02 8.85
CA GLU A 80 20.45 5.40 8.36
C GLU A 80 21.44 4.23 8.37
N THR A 81 21.46 3.46 9.47
CA THR A 81 22.31 2.27 9.57
C THR A 81 21.99 1.24 8.50
N LEU A 82 20.70 1.02 8.20
CA LEU A 82 20.30 0.11 7.14
C LEU A 82 20.74 0.61 5.76
N ILE A 83 20.55 1.91 5.48
CA ILE A 83 21.00 2.52 4.22
C ILE A 83 22.52 2.35 4.07
N ASP A 84 23.30 2.64 5.10
CA ASP A 84 24.75 2.51 5.05
C ASP A 84 25.20 1.06 4.79
N LYS A 85 24.52 0.08 5.40
CA LYS A 85 24.79 -1.35 5.16
C LYS A 85 24.43 -1.77 3.73
N LEU A 86 23.31 -1.31 3.20
CA LEU A 86 22.88 -1.63 1.84
C LEU A 86 23.82 -0.98 0.81
N LEU A 87 24.22 0.27 1.05
CA LEU A 87 25.13 1.01 0.17
C LEU A 87 26.60 0.62 0.29
N ALA A 88 27.00 -0.14 1.32
CA ALA A 88 28.37 -0.59 1.49
C ALA A 88 28.92 -1.40 0.29
N ARG A 89 28.04 -1.94 -0.54
CA ARG A 89 28.34 -2.69 -1.77
C ARG A 89 28.21 -1.87 -3.05
N VAL A 90 27.78 -0.62 -2.94
CA VAL A 90 27.55 0.29 -4.07
C VAL A 90 28.78 1.18 -4.22
N GLU A 91 29.42 1.15 -5.39
CA GLU A 91 30.62 1.95 -5.67
C GLU A 91 30.31 3.45 -5.88
N ASP A 92 29.08 3.77 -6.26
CA ASP A 92 28.63 5.16 -6.48
C ASP A 92 28.48 5.93 -5.17
N LYS A 93 29.43 6.82 -4.90
CA LYS A 93 29.43 7.68 -3.72
C LYS A 93 28.25 8.65 -3.66
N SER A 94 27.61 8.95 -4.81
CA SER A 94 26.43 9.82 -4.87
C SER A 94 25.14 9.12 -4.46
N ALA A 95 25.13 7.79 -4.41
CA ALA A 95 23.95 7.00 -4.06
C ALA A 95 23.40 7.38 -2.68
N LYS A 96 24.27 7.60 -1.70
CA LYS A 96 23.87 8.00 -0.35
C LYS A 96 23.19 9.37 -0.34
N ASP A 97 23.76 10.35 -1.05
CA ASP A 97 23.19 11.70 -1.13
C ASP A 97 21.83 11.69 -1.84
N ILE A 98 21.70 10.86 -2.88
CA ILE A 98 20.44 10.68 -3.60
C ILE A 98 19.38 10.14 -2.65
N ILE A 99 19.67 9.05 -1.95
CA ILE A 99 18.71 8.41 -1.03
C ILE A 99 18.39 9.33 0.15
N GLN A 100 19.39 9.98 0.74
CA GLN A 100 19.20 10.94 1.83
C GLN A 100 18.37 12.15 1.40
N SER A 101 18.46 12.58 0.13
CA SER A 101 17.60 13.64 -0.39
C SER A 101 16.10 13.26 -0.38
N PHE A 102 15.79 11.97 -0.51
CA PHE A 102 14.44 11.45 -0.38
C PHE A 102 14.00 11.28 1.07
N ILE A 103 14.89 10.81 1.94
CA ILE A 103 14.58 10.40 3.32
C ILE A 103 14.77 11.56 4.30
N GLY A 104 15.82 12.35 4.17
CA GLY A 104 16.33 13.23 5.23
C GLY A 104 16.30 14.73 4.97
N GLY A 105 16.05 15.21 3.76
CA GLY A 105 16.09 16.64 3.47
C GLY A 105 14.89 17.40 4.04
N SER A 106 15.09 18.64 4.54
CA SER A 106 14.01 19.56 4.95
C SER A 106 12.99 19.88 3.84
N ARG A 107 13.30 19.48 2.62
CA ARG A 107 12.43 19.46 1.44
C ARG A 107 12.14 18.04 0.95
N GLY A 108 12.69 17.01 1.60
CA GLY A 108 12.54 15.61 1.21
C GLY A 108 11.08 15.18 1.30
N TYR A 109 10.59 14.59 0.25
CA TYR A 109 9.24 14.06 0.11
C TYR A 109 8.89 13.05 1.22
N VAL A 110 9.86 12.26 1.64
CA VAL A 110 9.69 11.19 2.62
C VAL A 110 9.54 11.71 4.05
N ARG A 111 10.11 12.88 4.38
CA ARG A 111 9.95 13.47 5.72
C ARG A 111 8.51 13.90 6.03
N LYS A 112 7.70 14.19 5.01
CA LYS A 112 6.25 14.42 5.18
C LYS A 112 5.47 13.12 5.39
N ASN A 113 6.00 12.00 4.93
CA ASN A 113 5.38 10.68 4.97
C ASN A 113 6.31 9.68 5.68
N GLY A 114 6.73 9.96 6.90
CA GLY A 114 7.76 9.25 7.69
C GLY A 114 7.72 7.71 7.69
N PHE A 115 6.62 7.13 7.21
CA PHE A 115 6.41 5.69 7.13
C PHE A 115 7.36 4.98 6.13
N MET A 116 7.65 5.58 4.96
CA MET A 116 8.57 4.95 3.98
C MET A 116 9.99 4.80 4.53
N ALA A 117 10.46 5.81 5.28
CA ALA A 117 11.78 5.77 5.89
C ALA A 117 11.88 4.78 7.06
N THR A 118 10.74 4.44 7.67
CA THR A 118 10.69 3.53 8.83
C THR A 118 10.43 2.08 8.46
N ASN A 119 10.13 1.81 7.19
CA ASN A 119 9.87 0.46 6.68
C ASN A 119 11.13 -0.10 5.99
N PRO A 120 11.75 -1.19 6.53
CA PRO A 120 12.97 -1.76 5.96
C PRO A 120 12.84 -2.20 4.51
N MET A 121 11.69 -2.76 4.12
CA MET A 121 11.44 -3.23 2.76
C MET A 121 11.41 -2.06 1.77
N LEU A 122 10.68 -0.99 2.10
CA LEU A 122 10.59 0.20 1.24
C LEU A 122 11.95 0.89 1.12
N LEU A 123 12.72 0.98 2.20
CA LEU A 123 14.10 1.48 2.16
C LEU A 123 15.00 0.62 1.25
N THR A 124 14.90 -0.69 1.37
CA THR A 124 15.66 -1.61 0.51
C THR A 124 15.31 -1.42 -0.96
N ILE A 125 14.02 -1.31 -1.29
CA ILE A 125 13.56 -1.03 -2.65
C ILE A 125 14.12 0.31 -3.15
N MET A 126 14.09 1.36 -2.33
CA MET A 126 14.63 2.67 -2.70
C MET A 126 16.15 2.58 -2.96
N VAL A 127 16.88 1.91 -2.08
CA VAL A 127 18.33 1.74 -2.25
C VAL A 127 18.65 0.93 -3.51
N ASN A 128 17.95 -0.17 -3.76
CA ASN A 128 18.18 -1.00 -4.94
C ASN A 128 17.83 -0.30 -6.27
N ASN A 129 16.98 0.72 -6.21
CA ASN A 129 16.55 1.48 -7.39
C ASN A 129 17.05 2.93 -7.39
N TYR A 130 18.12 3.25 -6.64
CA TYR A 130 18.59 4.62 -6.47
C TYR A 130 18.97 5.31 -7.80
N GLU A 131 19.48 4.57 -8.78
CA GLU A 131 19.80 5.13 -10.10
C GLU A 131 18.56 5.66 -10.82
N GLN A 132 17.45 4.95 -10.72
CA GLN A 132 16.16 5.38 -11.28
C GLN A 132 15.58 6.57 -10.49
N LEU A 133 15.90 6.66 -9.19
CA LEU A 133 15.51 7.78 -8.33
C LEU A 133 16.35 9.04 -8.61
N ARG A 134 17.56 8.91 -9.16
CA ARG A 134 18.45 10.03 -9.51
C ARG A 134 17.80 11.05 -10.45
N ASP A 135 17.05 10.56 -11.44
CA ASP A 135 16.35 11.38 -12.43
C ASP A 135 14.98 11.86 -11.99
N PHE A 136 14.67 11.70 -10.72
CA PHE A 136 13.31 11.85 -10.20
C PHE A 136 12.81 13.30 -10.16
N ASN A 137 13.67 14.30 -9.96
CA ASN A 137 13.34 15.73 -9.92
C ASN A 137 11.99 16.10 -9.25
N GLY A 138 11.58 15.32 -8.23
CA GLY A 138 10.31 15.51 -7.54
C GLY A 138 9.08 14.98 -8.29
N ASP A 139 9.24 14.14 -9.29
CA ASP A 139 8.12 13.50 -10.01
C ASP A 139 7.49 12.36 -9.21
N ARG A 140 6.47 12.69 -8.43
CA ARG A 140 5.73 11.77 -7.57
C ARG A 140 5.10 10.60 -8.32
N ILE A 141 4.67 10.82 -9.57
CA ILE A 141 4.03 9.78 -10.40
C ILE A 141 5.05 8.68 -10.67
N ARG A 142 6.22 9.07 -11.17
CA ARG A 142 7.31 8.13 -11.46
C ARG A 142 7.79 7.41 -10.21
N PHE A 143 7.79 8.09 -9.06
CA PHE A 143 8.14 7.49 -7.78
C PHE A 143 7.15 6.38 -7.38
N TYR A 144 5.85 6.67 -7.34
CA TYR A 144 4.84 5.67 -6.96
C TYR A 144 4.75 4.53 -7.97
N ASP A 145 4.90 4.82 -9.26
CA ASP A 145 4.98 3.78 -10.31
C ASP A 145 6.16 2.84 -10.08
N LEU A 146 7.36 3.40 -9.81
CA LEU A 146 8.56 2.62 -9.51
C LEU A 146 8.36 1.76 -8.26
N MET A 147 7.91 2.37 -7.16
CA MET A 147 7.70 1.68 -5.89
C MET A 147 6.65 0.57 -6.02
N TYR A 148 5.55 0.84 -6.72
CA TYR A 148 4.52 -0.16 -6.98
C TYR A 148 5.04 -1.33 -7.81
N LYS A 149 5.75 -1.05 -8.90
CA LYS A 149 6.36 -2.09 -9.73
C LYS A 149 7.35 -2.93 -8.95
N ALA A 150 8.16 -2.31 -8.10
CA ALA A 150 9.10 -3.00 -7.25
C ALA A 150 8.40 -3.85 -6.16
N LEU A 151 7.31 -3.34 -5.56
CA LEU A 151 6.51 -4.09 -4.59
C LEU A 151 5.85 -5.32 -5.22
N ILE A 152 5.33 -5.20 -6.44
CA ILE A 152 4.66 -6.31 -7.14
C ILE A 152 5.66 -7.28 -7.76
N ARG A 153 6.82 -6.80 -8.26
CA ARG A 153 7.84 -7.62 -8.97
C ARG A 153 9.05 -7.97 -8.12
N GLY A 154 9.43 -7.11 -7.19
CA GLY A 154 10.79 -7.02 -6.64
C GLY A 154 11.19 -8.10 -5.65
N HIS A 155 10.30 -9.03 -5.27
CA HIS A 155 10.71 -10.23 -4.53
C HIS A 155 10.97 -11.44 -5.46
N ASP A 156 10.65 -11.33 -6.74
CA ASP A 156 10.63 -12.47 -7.66
C ASP A 156 11.88 -12.53 -8.56
N GLU A 157 12.65 -11.45 -8.70
CA GLU A 157 13.89 -11.46 -9.51
C GLU A 157 15.02 -12.27 -8.86
N GLU A 158 14.99 -12.54 -7.55
CA GLU A 158 15.96 -13.43 -6.88
C GLU A 158 15.51 -14.90 -6.85
N LYS A 159 14.27 -15.20 -7.22
CA LYS A 159 13.74 -16.56 -7.34
C LYS A 159 13.21 -16.76 -8.76
N GLU A 160 14.04 -17.31 -9.63
CA GLU A 160 13.68 -17.78 -10.97
C GLU A 160 12.39 -18.60 -10.94
N SER A 161 11.19 -18.02 -11.10
CA SER A 161 9.91 -18.70 -11.38
C SER A 161 8.72 -18.54 -10.42
N PHE A 162 8.58 -17.50 -9.65
CA PHE A 162 7.32 -17.32 -8.89
C PHE A 162 6.58 -16.04 -9.32
N ASP A 163 5.62 -16.18 -10.26
CA ASP A 163 4.53 -15.21 -10.41
C ASP A 163 3.73 -15.20 -9.09
N ARG A 164 3.58 -14.02 -8.46
CA ARG A 164 2.78 -13.90 -7.24
C ARG A 164 1.37 -14.39 -7.51
N PHE A 165 0.94 -15.35 -6.71
CA PHE A 165 -0.41 -15.87 -6.78
C PHE A 165 -1.36 -14.93 -6.03
N PHE A 166 -2.25 -14.27 -6.77
CA PHE A 166 -3.35 -13.51 -6.19
C PHE A 166 -4.53 -14.42 -5.88
N HIS A 167 -5.13 -14.22 -4.72
CA HIS A 167 -6.20 -15.07 -4.20
C HIS A 167 -7.58 -14.65 -4.68
N SER A 168 -7.78 -13.33 -4.88
CA SER A 168 -9.07 -12.74 -5.28
C SER A 168 -9.22 -12.55 -6.78
N VAL A 169 -8.13 -12.57 -7.52
CA VAL A 169 -8.08 -12.29 -8.98
C VAL A 169 -7.14 -13.24 -9.70
N GLY A 170 -7.24 -13.31 -11.03
CA GLY A 170 -6.47 -14.24 -11.85
C GLY A 170 -5.05 -13.79 -12.20
N SER A 171 -4.71 -12.51 -11.99
CA SER A 171 -3.41 -11.95 -12.36
C SER A 171 -3.09 -10.63 -11.67
N GLY A 172 -1.80 -10.27 -11.61
CA GLY A 172 -1.37 -8.97 -11.09
C GLY A 172 -1.91 -7.78 -11.90
N ARG A 173 -2.15 -7.95 -13.20
CA ARG A 173 -2.79 -6.92 -14.03
C ARG A 173 -4.26 -6.71 -13.62
N GLU A 174 -4.99 -7.78 -13.37
CA GLU A 174 -6.37 -7.69 -12.88
C GLU A 174 -6.41 -7.09 -11.49
N PHE A 175 -5.50 -7.49 -10.59
CA PHE A 175 -5.33 -6.88 -9.28
C PHE A 175 -5.10 -5.36 -9.38
N THR A 176 -4.17 -4.91 -10.23
CA THR A 176 -3.90 -3.47 -10.43
C THR A 176 -5.16 -2.72 -10.83
N THR A 177 -5.97 -3.29 -11.74
CA THR A 177 -7.20 -2.66 -12.22
C THR A 177 -8.25 -2.56 -11.11
N VAL A 178 -8.40 -3.61 -10.33
CA VAL A 178 -9.34 -3.70 -9.21
C VAL A 178 -8.91 -2.77 -8.07
N PHE A 179 -7.63 -2.80 -7.70
CA PHE A 179 -7.09 -1.97 -6.63
C PHE A 179 -7.13 -0.48 -6.95
N ARG A 180 -6.87 -0.10 -8.20
CA ARG A 180 -7.01 1.28 -8.69
C ARG A 180 -8.43 1.81 -8.49
N GLU A 181 -9.44 1.02 -8.81
CA GLU A 181 -10.83 1.41 -8.61
C GLU A 181 -11.21 1.45 -7.13
N PHE A 182 -10.76 0.48 -6.33
CA PHE A 182 -10.94 0.51 -4.87
C PHE A 182 -10.39 1.80 -4.25
N CYS A 183 -9.17 2.18 -4.62
CA CYS A 183 -8.55 3.44 -4.19
C CYS A 183 -9.40 4.65 -4.61
N SER A 184 -9.94 4.64 -5.83
CA SER A 184 -10.75 5.73 -6.36
C SER A 184 -12.08 5.89 -5.61
N LEU A 185 -12.79 4.80 -5.37
CA LEU A 185 -14.05 4.81 -4.62
C LEU A 185 -13.87 5.37 -3.21
N ALA A 186 -12.85 4.89 -2.50
CA ALA A 186 -12.54 5.36 -1.15
C ALA A 186 -12.06 6.82 -1.13
N TYR A 187 -11.24 7.22 -2.10
CA TYR A 187 -10.77 8.60 -2.25
C TYR A 187 -11.92 9.58 -2.46
N MET A 188 -12.86 9.23 -3.33
CA MET A 188 -14.05 10.04 -3.61
C MET A 188 -14.90 10.28 -2.37
N ASP A 189 -14.88 9.40 -1.38
CA ASP A 189 -15.56 9.58 -0.08
C ASP A 189 -14.65 10.20 1.00
N GLY A 190 -13.37 10.51 0.68
CA GLY A 190 -12.39 11.07 1.62
C GLY A 190 -11.91 10.06 2.66
N VAL A 191 -11.98 8.75 2.36
CA VAL A 191 -11.60 7.67 3.26
C VAL A 191 -10.17 7.23 2.95
N TYR A 192 -9.28 7.34 3.94
CA TYR A 192 -7.84 7.06 3.83
C TYR A 192 -7.38 5.94 4.77
N GLN A 193 -8.23 5.55 5.70
CA GLN A 193 -8.06 4.41 6.58
C GLN A 193 -9.39 3.69 6.70
N PHE A 194 -9.36 2.41 6.94
CA PHE A 194 -10.54 1.57 6.93
C PHE A 194 -10.68 0.82 8.25
N ASP A 195 -11.86 0.85 8.86
CA ASP A 195 -12.29 -0.22 9.72
C ASP A 195 -12.85 -1.37 8.85
N GLN A 196 -13.11 -2.52 9.44
CA GLN A 196 -13.62 -3.69 8.71
C GLN A 196 -14.91 -3.38 7.92
N ARG A 197 -15.82 -2.58 8.49
CA ARG A 197 -17.08 -2.22 7.84
C ARG A 197 -16.89 -1.33 6.62
N SER A 198 -16.02 -0.35 6.71
CA SER A 198 -15.72 0.54 5.60
C SER A 198 -14.96 -0.18 4.49
N PHE A 199 -14.02 -1.06 4.82
CA PHE A 199 -13.32 -1.89 3.85
C PHE A 199 -14.32 -2.77 3.07
N GLU A 200 -15.19 -3.49 3.77
CA GLU A 200 -16.27 -4.27 3.15
C GLU A 200 -17.23 -3.43 2.30
N LYS A 201 -17.56 -2.20 2.75
CA LYS A 201 -18.41 -1.27 1.97
C LYS A 201 -17.80 -1.01 0.60
N TYR A 202 -16.54 -0.59 0.54
CA TYR A 202 -15.88 -0.28 -0.74
C TYR A 202 -15.62 -1.52 -1.57
N PHE A 203 -15.33 -2.65 -0.95
CA PHE A 203 -15.26 -3.93 -1.66
C PHE A 203 -16.61 -4.32 -2.30
N LYS A 204 -17.74 -4.15 -1.61
CA LYS A 204 -19.08 -4.41 -2.17
C LYS A 204 -19.40 -3.47 -3.34
N MET A 205 -19.04 -2.19 -3.24
CA MET A 205 -19.18 -1.24 -4.34
C MET A 205 -18.35 -1.67 -5.56
N LEU A 206 -17.09 -2.02 -5.34
CA LEU A 206 -16.18 -2.53 -6.36
C LEU A 206 -16.72 -3.80 -7.04
N LYS A 207 -17.22 -4.76 -6.26
CA LYS A 207 -17.81 -6.00 -6.79
C LYS A 207 -19.03 -5.75 -7.67
N THR A 208 -19.82 -4.71 -7.39
CA THR A 208 -21.00 -4.35 -8.16
C THR A 208 -20.65 -3.66 -9.48
N SER A 209 -19.56 -2.87 -9.50
CA SER A 209 -19.13 -2.11 -10.69
C SER A 209 -18.44 -2.97 -11.75
N LYS A 210 -17.92 -4.14 -11.39
CA LYS A 210 -17.10 -5.00 -12.25
C LYS A 210 -17.82 -6.25 -12.73
N GLY A 211 -17.81 -6.45 -14.04
CA GLY A 211 -18.00 -7.76 -14.64
C GLY A 211 -16.71 -8.58 -14.53
N LEU A 212 -16.36 -9.04 -13.33
CA LEU A 212 -15.14 -9.81 -13.10
C LEU A 212 -15.15 -11.13 -13.86
N GLN A 213 -14.00 -11.54 -14.39
CA GLN A 213 -13.86 -12.77 -15.14
C GLN A 213 -14.17 -14.02 -14.30
N ASN A 214 -13.91 -13.95 -12.99
CA ASN A 214 -14.22 -15.05 -12.08
C ASN A 214 -14.80 -14.53 -10.75
N PRO A 215 -16.12 -14.17 -10.72
CA PRO A 215 -16.74 -13.58 -9.53
C PRO A 215 -16.81 -14.53 -8.32
N SER A 216 -16.59 -15.83 -8.51
CA SER A 216 -16.64 -16.83 -7.43
C SER A 216 -15.43 -16.80 -6.51
N ILE A 217 -14.26 -16.34 -7.00
CA ILE A 217 -13.05 -16.19 -6.18
C ILE A 217 -12.90 -14.78 -5.61
N PHE A 218 -13.64 -13.80 -6.12
CA PHE A 218 -13.58 -12.42 -5.68
C PHE A 218 -14.45 -12.22 -4.44
N ASP A 219 -13.87 -12.43 -3.29
CA ASP A 219 -14.46 -12.21 -1.96
C ASP A 219 -13.58 -11.25 -1.12
N VAL A 220 -14.16 -10.74 -0.05
CA VAL A 220 -13.53 -9.68 0.76
C VAL A 220 -12.28 -10.17 1.46
N ASP A 221 -12.28 -11.36 2.03
CA ASP A 221 -11.15 -11.87 2.79
C ASP A 221 -9.94 -12.13 1.90
N ARG A 222 -10.17 -12.66 0.69
CA ARG A 222 -9.12 -12.86 -0.32
C ARG A 222 -8.59 -11.54 -0.86
N PHE A 223 -9.46 -10.56 -1.07
CA PHE A 223 -9.03 -9.25 -1.52
C PHE A 223 -8.22 -8.53 -0.44
N GLU A 224 -8.61 -8.62 0.82
CA GLU A 224 -7.85 -8.12 1.96
C GLU A 224 -6.48 -8.79 2.06
N GLN A 225 -6.44 -10.12 1.91
CA GLN A 225 -5.18 -10.88 1.83
C GLN A 225 -4.29 -10.39 0.68
N ASP A 226 -4.87 -10.14 -0.48
CA ASP A 226 -4.12 -9.65 -1.64
C ASP A 226 -3.56 -8.25 -1.41
N VAL A 227 -4.33 -7.31 -0.86
CA VAL A 227 -3.84 -5.94 -0.64
C VAL A 227 -2.84 -5.85 0.50
N CYS A 228 -2.99 -6.66 1.56
CA CYS A 228 -2.14 -6.61 2.75
C CYS A 228 -0.92 -7.54 2.65
N ALA A 229 -1.12 -8.79 2.23
CA ALA A 229 -0.07 -9.81 2.24
C ALA A 229 0.59 -10.00 0.87
N THR A 230 -0.20 -10.12 -0.21
CA THR A 230 0.36 -10.41 -1.52
C THR A 230 1.02 -9.18 -2.15
N ALA A 231 0.28 -8.08 -2.27
CA ALA A 231 0.78 -6.84 -2.90
C ALA A 231 1.52 -5.93 -1.91
N CYS A 232 1.33 -6.12 -0.60
CA CYS A 232 1.89 -5.27 0.45
C CYS A 232 1.58 -3.78 0.27
N MET A 233 0.41 -3.45 -0.28
CA MET A 233 -0.03 -2.07 -0.51
C MET A 233 -0.70 -1.47 0.71
N MET A 234 -1.23 -2.32 1.57
CA MET A 234 -1.88 -1.97 2.82
C MET A 234 -1.35 -2.84 3.96
N TYR A 235 -1.67 -2.46 5.18
CA TYR A 235 -1.34 -3.24 6.37
C TYR A 235 -2.45 -3.10 7.41
N GLU A 236 -2.68 -4.16 8.18
CA GLU A 236 -3.66 -4.19 9.26
C GLU A 236 -3.00 -3.81 10.60
N GLN A 237 -3.73 -3.06 11.42
CA GLN A 237 -3.44 -2.80 12.82
C GLN A 237 -4.72 -2.94 13.65
N GLU A 238 -4.60 -2.92 14.98
CA GLU A 238 -5.77 -2.99 15.89
C GLU A 238 -6.84 -1.93 15.57
N SER A 239 -6.44 -0.77 15.06
CA SER A 239 -7.31 0.36 14.73
C SER A 239 -7.86 0.33 13.31
N GLY A 240 -7.48 -0.64 12.46
CA GLY A 240 -7.98 -0.77 11.09
C GLY A 240 -6.91 -1.12 10.05
N ILE A 241 -7.30 -0.97 8.78
CA ILE A 241 -6.48 -1.23 7.60
C ILE A 241 -6.02 0.11 7.01
N PHE A 242 -4.73 0.23 6.75
CA PHE A 242 -4.07 1.45 6.31
C PHE A 242 -3.25 1.21 5.04
N TYR A 243 -3.15 2.22 4.18
CA TYR A 243 -2.14 2.20 3.11
C TYR A 243 -0.74 2.24 3.69
N ILE A 244 0.21 1.53 3.08
CA ILE A 244 1.64 1.60 3.45
C ILE A 244 2.19 3.01 3.29
N ASP A 245 1.66 3.77 2.34
CA ASP A 245 1.82 5.22 2.20
C ASP A 245 0.53 5.79 1.59
N PRO A 246 -0.06 6.82 2.20
CA PRO A 246 -1.30 7.42 1.70
C PRO A 246 -1.20 7.98 0.27
N GLY A 247 -0.01 8.34 -0.19
CA GLY A 247 0.21 8.82 -1.54
C GLY A 247 0.02 7.76 -2.62
N PHE A 248 0.03 6.45 -2.26
CA PHE A 248 -0.41 5.42 -3.20
C PHE A 248 -1.88 5.55 -3.56
N GLN A 249 -2.72 5.91 -2.59
CA GLN A 249 -4.14 6.18 -2.90
C GLN A 249 -4.28 7.35 -3.88
N ASP A 250 -3.54 8.44 -3.64
CA ASP A 250 -3.54 9.61 -4.54
C ASP A 250 -3.06 9.22 -5.96
N TYR A 251 -2.01 8.41 -6.05
CA TYR A 251 -1.46 7.93 -7.31
C TYR A 251 -2.46 7.02 -8.07
N PHE A 252 -3.03 6.02 -7.42
CA PHE A 252 -3.99 5.11 -8.05
C PHE A 252 -5.30 5.80 -8.42
N PHE A 253 -5.72 6.78 -7.64
CA PHE A 253 -6.84 7.63 -7.99
C PHE A 253 -6.55 8.43 -9.26
N ALA A 254 -5.38 9.07 -9.37
CA ALA A 254 -4.97 9.79 -10.58
C ALA A 254 -4.87 8.85 -11.80
N GLU A 255 -4.34 7.63 -11.63
CA GLU A 255 -4.33 6.62 -12.67
C GLU A 255 -5.75 6.18 -13.09
N TYR A 256 -6.66 6.01 -12.13
CA TYR A 256 -8.05 5.65 -12.44
C TYR A 256 -8.70 6.69 -13.34
N PHE A 257 -8.54 7.98 -13.02
CA PHE A 257 -9.00 9.07 -13.86
C PHE A 257 -8.31 9.11 -15.24
N TYR A 258 -7.01 8.86 -15.26
CA TYR A 258 -6.25 8.85 -16.51
C TYR A 258 -6.82 7.82 -17.50
N PHE A 259 -7.20 6.64 -17.01
CA PHE A 259 -7.76 5.57 -17.84
C PHE A 259 -9.29 5.64 -18.01
N ALA A 260 -10.00 6.42 -17.19
CA ALA A 260 -11.45 6.60 -17.29
C ALA A 260 -11.85 7.23 -18.62
N ASP A 261 -13.06 6.95 -19.09
CA ASP A 261 -13.63 7.66 -20.22
C ASP A 261 -13.93 9.14 -19.91
N THR A 262 -14.27 9.90 -20.96
CA THR A 262 -14.50 11.34 -20.85
C THR A 262 -15.69 11.68 -19.96
N ASP A 263 -16.77 10.90 -20.00
CA ASP A 263 -17.99 11.22 -19.26
C ASP A 263 -17.80 10.91 -17.77
N LEU A 264 -17.19 9.80 -17.43
CA LEU A 264 -16.81 9.46 -16.05
C LEU A 264 -15.82 10.49 -15.50
N THR A 265 -14.84 10.93 -16.30
CA THR A 265 -13.87 11.95 -15.88
C THR A 265 -14.56 13.29 -15.57
N LYS A 266 -15.54 13.72 -16.35
CA LYS A 266 -16.31 14.94 -16.08
C LYS A 266 -17.13 14.85 -14.82
N ASP A 267 -17.83 13.73 -14.62
CA ASP A 267 -18.68 13.52 -13.44
C ASP A 267 -17.84 13.53 -12.15
N MET A 268 -16.80 12.72 -12.08
CA MET A 268 -15.91 12.66 -10.93
C MET A 268 -15.15 13.98 -10.72
N GLY A 269 -14.70 14.63 -11.78
CA GLY A 269 -14.04 15.95 -11.72
C GLY A 269 -14.96 17.02 -11.14
N SER A 270 -16.21 17.06 -11.55
CA SER A 270 -17.24 17.92 -10.97
C SER A 270 -17.43 17.67 -9.48
N GLN A 271 -17.50 16.41 -9.06
CA GLN A 271 -17.63 16.05 -7.65
C GLN A 271 -16.40 16.47 -6.81
N LEU A 272 -15.18 16.33 -7.35
CA LEU A 272 -13.95 16.78 -6.68
C LEU A 272 -13.92 18.30 -6.47
N LEU A 273 -14.27 19.07 -7.50
CA LEU A 273 -14.25 20.53 -7.44
C LEU A 273 -15.35 21.10 -6.56
N ASN A 274 -16.49 20.41 -6.45
CA ASN A 274 -17.60 20.80 -5.57
C ASN A 274 -17.36 20.44 -4.09
N ARG A 275 -16.47 19.53 -3.80
CA ARG A 275 -16.01 19.33 -2.43
C ARG A 275 -15.18 20.53 -2.04
N LYS A 276 -15.52 21.16 -0.91
CA LYS A 276 -14.67 22.21 -0.34
C LYS A 276 -13.23 21.72 -0.35
N ILE A 277 -12.34 22.48 -0.99
CA ILE A 277 -10.90 22.19 -1.14
C ILE A 277 -10.21 22.28 0.25
N ASP A 278 -10.83 21.73 1.28
CA ASP A 278 -10.30 21.76 2.64
C ASP A 278 -9.25 20.65 2.90
N SER A 279 -9.00 19.77 1.92
CA SER A 279 -7.96 18.75 2.06
C SER A 279 -6.86 18.94 1.01
N PHE A 280 -5.67 19.24 1.48
CA PHE A 280 -4.42 19.26 0.67
C PHE A 280 -4.20 17.99 -0.17
N ARG A 281 -4.83 16.85 0.19
CA ARG A 281 -4.75 15.59 -0.55
C ARG A 281 -5.48 15.63 -1.89
N SER A 282 -6.66 16.23 -1.95
CA SER A 282 -7.39 16.38 -3.23
C SER A 282 -6.55 17.11 -4.28
N LEU A 283 -5.73 18.09 -3.86
CA LEU A 283 -4.84 18.80 -4.74
C LEU A 283 -3.70 17.93 -5.26
N ASP A 284 -3.14 17.05 -4.43
CA ASP A 284 -2.02 16.19 -4.81
C ASP A 284 -2.42 15.21 -5.92
N ALA A 285 -3.54 14.53 -5.78
CA ALA A 285 -4.06 13.62 -6.81
C ALA A 285 -4.41 14.36 -8.12
N LEU A 286 -5.04 15.53 -8.02
CA LEU A 286 -5.35 16.37 -9.19
C LEU A 286 -4.07 16.85 -9.90
N MET A 287 -3.04 17.22 -9.15
CA MET A 287 -1.73 17.60 -9.71
C MET A 287 -1.03 16.43 -10.38
N MET A 288 -1.13 15.21 -9.83
CA MET A 288 -0.64 14.00 -10.51
C MET A 288 -1.40 13.78 -11.81
N LEU A 289 -2.73 13.83 -11.79
CA LEU A 289 -3.56 13.66 -12.97
C LEU A 289 -3.24 14.72 -14.03
N TYR A 290 -3.05 15.98 -13.62
CA TYR A 290 -2.68 17.07 -14.54
C TYR A 290 -1.34 16.81 -15.23
N LYS A 291 -0.37 16.26 -14.50
CA LYS A 291 0.92 15.86 -15.09
C LYS A 291 0.78 14.64 -16.02
N MET A 292 -0.11 13.70 -15.72
CA MET A 292 -0.37 12.51 -16.57
C MET A 292 -1.09 12.89 -17.86
N SER A 293 -2.08 13.78 -17.79
CA SER A 293 -2.89 14.20 -18.93
C SER A 293 -3.48 15.59 -18.74
N ARG A 294 -2.69 16.61 -19.11
CA ARG A 294 -3.10 18.01 -19.02
C ARG A 294 -4.40 18.27 -19.79
N ASP A 295 -4.45 17.86 -21.05
CA ASP A 295 -5.61 18.12 -21.91
C ASP A 295 -6.90 17.54 -21.35
N LYS A 296 -6.83 16.34 -20.74
CA LYS A 296 -7.98 15.69 -20.10
C LYS A 296 -8.49 16.48 -18.91
N VAL A 297 -7.59 16.97 -18.06
CA VAL A 297 -7.94 17.81 -16.91
C VAL A 297 -8.51 19.15 -17.37
N ASP A 298 -7.87 19.81 -18.33
CA ASP A 298 -8.33 21.08 -18.85
C ASP A 298 -9.75 20.95 -19.44
N VAL A 299 -9.97 19.99 -20.32
CA VAL A 299 -11.25 19.83 -21.05
C VAL A 299 -12.36 19.22 -20.19
N CYS A 300 -12.05 18.25 -19.35
CA CYS A 300 -13.09 17.50 -18.62
C CYS A 300 -13.36 18.04 -17.22
N ILE A 301 -12.43 18.79 -16.62
CA ILE A 301 -12.53 19.23 -15.23
C ILE A 301 -12.50 20.77 -15.15
N LEU A 302 -11.40 21.40 -15.58
CA LEU A 302 -11.19 22.83 -15.34
C LEU A 302 -12.12 23.71 -16.18
N LEU A 303 -12.24 23.48 -17.48
CA LEU A 303 -13.10 24.28 -18.34
C LEU A 303 -14.58 24.18 -17.94
N PRO A 304 -15.17 22.98 -17.72
CA PRO A 304 -16.54 22.87 -17.22
C PRO A 304 -16.76 23.58 -15.89
N TYR A 305 -15.79 23.49 -14.98
CA TYR A 305 -15.86 24.19 -13.68
C TYR A 305 -15.82 25.71 -13.85
N LEU A 306 -14.88 26.24 -14.65
CA LEU A 306 -14.79 27.67 -14.95
C LEU A 306 -16.07 28.18 -15.63
N ASP A 307 -16.65 27.39 -16.53
CA ASP A 307 -17.94 27.71 -17.14
C ASP A 307 -19.06 27.89 -16.11
N THR A 308 -19.10 27.12 -15.04
CA THR A 308 -20.09 27.30 -13.97
C THR A 308 -19.92 28.61 -13.21
N ILE A 309 -18.69 29.12 -13.14
CA ILE A 309 -18.33 30.36 -12.44
C ILE A 309 -18.62 31.59 -13.35
N PHE A 310 -18.20 31.53 -14.62
CA PHE A 310 -18.13 32.69 -15.49
C PHE A 310 -19.33 32.84 -16.44
N LYS A 311 -19.97 31.74 -16.88
CA LYS A 311 -21.00 31.75 -17.89
C LYS A 311 -22.21 32.62 -17.50
N GLY A 312 -22.54 33.58 -18.33
CA GLY A 312 -23.73 34.43 -18.17
C GLY A 312 -23.66 35.46 -17.04
N LYS A 313 -22.47 35.78 -16.54
CA LYS A 313 -22.24 36.78 -15.48
C LYS A 313 -21.40 37.94 -15.95
N SER A 314 -21.57 39.09 -15.30
CA SER A 314 -20.63 40.20 -15.47
C SER A 314 -19.27 39.80 -14.91
N ASP A 315 -18.18 40.37 -15.48
CA ASP A 315 -16.80 40.08 -15.04
C ASP A 315 -16.60 40.30 -13.53
N LYS A 316 -17.28 41.28 -12.95
CA LYS A 316 -17.21 41.59 -11.53
C LYS A 316 -17.87 40.48 -10.67
N GLU A 317 -19.04 39.97 -11.06
CA GLU A 317 -19.75 38.92 -10.34
C GLU A 317 -19.00 37.58 -10.47
N ALA A 318 -18.46 37.30 -11.63
CA ALA A 318 -17.65 36.13 -11.88
C ALA A 318 -16.38 36.15 -11.04
N PHE A 319 -15.70 37.29 -10.94
CA PHE A 319 -14.51 37.47 -10.12
C PHE A 319 -14.81 37.31 -8.61
N LEU A 320 -15.90 37.92 -8.12
CA LEU A 320 -16.31 37.76 -6.72
C LEU A 320 -16.66 36.30 -6.36
N ARG A 321 -17.32 35.60 -7.27
CA ARG A 321 -17.55 34.16 -7.07
C ARG A 321 -16.27 33.35 -7.07
N PHE A 322 -15.36 33.61 -7.97
CA PHE A 322 -14.06 32.94 -8.00
C PHE A 322 -13.31 33.13 -6.68
N LEU A 323 -13.29 34.38 -6.14
CA LEU A 323 -12.69 34.67 -4.85
C LEU A 323 -13.39 33.93 -3.71
N HIS A 324 -14.73 33.93 -3.70
CA HIS A 324 -15.51 33.25 -2.68
C HIS A 324 -15.30 31.73 -2.67
N TYR A 325 -15.23 31.09 -3.84
CA TYR A 325 -14.97 29.66 -3.95
C TYR A 325 -13.52 29.29 -3.66
N GLY A 326 -12.56 30.14 -4.04
CA GLY A 326 -11.14 29.86 -3.88
C GLY A 326 -10.57 30.20 -2.50
N PHE A 327 -11.12 31.20 -1.83
CA PHE A 327 -10.52 31.77 -0.62
C PHE A 327 -11.47 31.83 0.60
N GLY A 328 -12.67 31.27 0.48
CA GLY A 328 -13.65 31.31 1.55
C GLY A 328 -14.31 32.70 1.72
N ASN A 329 -14.77 33.00 2.90
CA ASN A 329 -15.42 34.28 3.18
C ASN A 329 -14.43 35.45 3.08
N VAL A 330 -14.28 35.98 1.88
CA VAL A 330 -13.69 37.31 1.65
C VAL A 330 -14.81 38.32 1.58
#